data_cbea2b69ebf63941948fa54eaf24b131
#
_entry.id   cbea2b69ebf63941948fa54eaf24b131
#
_cell.length_a   1.000
_cell.length_b   1.000
_cell.length_c   1.000
_cell.angle_alpha   90.00
_cell.angle_beta   90.00
_cell.angle_gamma   90.00
#
_symmetry.space_group_name_H-M   'P 1'
#
loop_
_entity.id
_entity.type
_entity.pdbx_description
1 polymer ?
#
loop_
_entity_poly.entity_id
_entity_poly.type
_entity_poly.pdbx_seq_one_letter_code
_entity_poly.pdbx_strand_id
1 'polypeptide(L)'
;VFLDENMPGLSGLETLSLIKKKQPNLSVIMITKNEEESIMEEAIGSKISDYLIKPVNPNQILLSIKKNIDTSRLVDEKTTRDYQMEFRNISLSLSSYLNKHEWREIFKKITYWELELEKSGDKSMEDILSMQKTEANTQFFKFIKNNYKNWINGENSPLLSHNLVRKKVIPLMEDRIPTYLIIIDNLRYDQWKIIEPSIL
;
A
#
# COMPACT_ATOMS: atom_id res chain seq x y z
N VAL A 1 17.74 -5.06 -13.15
CA VAL A 1 18.35 -6.31 -13.65
C VAL A 1 18.16 -6.40 -15.15
N PHE A 2 19.20 -6.82 -15.88
CA PHE A 2 19.08 -7.23 -17.28
C PHE A 2 18.97 -8.75 -17.34
N LEU A 3 18.01 -9.25 -18.09
CA LEU A 3 17.67 -10.67 -18.14
C LEU A 3 17.57 -11.13 -19.59
N ASP A 4 18.40 -12.09 -19.97
CA ASP A 4 18.33 -12.72 -21.30
C ASP A 4 17.22 -13.78 -21.29
N GLU A 5 16.43 -13.86 -22.35
CA GLU A 5 15.43 -14.92 -22.50
C GLU A 5 16.09 -16.29 -22.72
N ASN A 6 17.09 -16.33 -23.56
CA ASN A 6 17.75 -17.60 -23.90
C ASN A 6 18.94 -17.88 -23.00
N MET A 7 18.69 -18.46 -21.82
CA MET A 7 19.72 -18.88 -20.87
C MET A 7 19.73 -20.40 -20.70
N PRO A 8 20.90 -21.02 -20.42
CA PRO A 8 20.94 -22.42 -20.05
C PRO A 8 20.21 -22.67 -18.71
N GLY A 9 19.34 -23.67 -18.67
CA GLY A 9 18.55 -24.01 -17.48
C GLY A 9 17.18 -23.35 -17.51
N LEU A 10 16.94 -22.36 -16.64
CA LEU A 10 15.68 -21.63 -16.63
C LEU A 10 15.64 -20.55 -17.73
N SER A 11 14.50 -20.41 -18.40
CA SER A 11 14.27 -19.31 -19.35
C SER A 11 14.25 -17.94 -18.63
N GLY A 12 14.35 -16.88 -19.42
CA GLY A 12 14.21 -15.52 -18.90
C GLY A 12 12.84 -15.30 -18.25
N LEU A 13 11.74 -15.78 -18.85
CA LEU A 13 10.39 -15.67 -18.31
C LEU A 13 10.21 -16.43 -17.00
N GLU A 14 10.72 -17.65 -16.91
CA GLU A 14 10.69 -18.42 -15.64
C GLU A 14 11.49 -17.71 -14.56
N THR A 15 12.68 -17.21 -14.90
CA THR A 15 13.52 -16.44 -13.98
C THR A 15 12.85 -15.14 -13.55
N LEU A 16 12.22 -14.42 -14.47
CA LEU A 16 11.43 -13.21 -14.20
C LEU A 16 10.33 -13.49 -13.15
N SER A 17 9.58 -14.57 -13.36
CA SER A 17 8.52 -14.97 -12.42
C SER A 17 9.06 -15.23 -11.01
N LEU A 18 10.22 -15.88 -10.88
CA LEU A 18 10.87 -16.12 -9.61
C LEU A 18 11.38 -14.84 -8.95
N ILE A 19 11.96 -13.93 -9.75
CA ILE A 19 12.42 -12.62 -9.27
C ILE A 19 11.21 -11.82 -8.73
N LYS A 20 10.12 -11.74 -9.50
CA LYS A 20 8.93 -10.96 -9.11
C LYS A 20 8.20 -11.53 -7.91
N LYS A 21 8.25 -12.85 -7.69
CA LYS A 21 7.75 -13.45 -6.44
C LYS A 21 8.55 -13.03 -5.21
N LYS A 22 9.89 -12.89 -5.33
CA LYS A 22 10.76 -12.51 -4.21
C LYS A 22 10.86 -10.99 -4.03
N GLN A 23 10.89 -10.25 -5.10
CA GLN A 23 11.09 -8.80 -5.15
C GLN A 23 10.18 -8.17 -6.21
N PRO A 24 8.88 -7.96 -5.92
CA PRO A 24 7.89 -7.48 -6.88
C PRO A 24 8.27 -6.15 -7.55
N ASN A 25 8.94 -5.27 -6.82
CA ASN A 25 9.29 -3.91 -7.25
C ASN A 25 10.65 -3.82 -7.97
N LEU A 26 11.40 -4.91 -8.06
CA LEU A 26 12.68 -4.90 -8.74
C LEU A 26 12.50 -4.64 -10.24
N SER A 27 13.14 -3.60 -10.77
CA SER A 27 13.13 -3.31 -12.21
C SER A 27 13.90 -4.38 -12.97
N VAL A 28 13.20 -5.04 -13.90
CA VAL A 28 13.76 -6.07 -14.79
C VAL A 28 13.56 -5.66 -16.23
N ILE A 29 14.64 -5.62 -16.98
CA ILE A 29 14.69 -5.33 -18.42
C ILE A 29 15.03 -6.64 -19.13
N MET A 30 14.12 -7.12 -19.95
CA MET A 30 14.37 -8.33 -20.76
C MET A 30 15.15 -8.01 -22.02
N ILE A 31 16.09 -8.88 -22.38
CA ILE A 31 16.88 -8.80 -23.62
C ILE A 31 16.74 -10.13 -24.36
N THR A 32 16.24 -10.09 -25.60
CA THR A 32 16.00 -11.32 -26.36
C THR A 32 16.33 -11.16 -27.84
N LYS A 33 16.49 -12.27 -28.53
CA LYS A 33 16.60 -12.32 -30.00
C LYS A 33 15.24 -12.47 -30.69
N ASN A 34 14.22 -12.88 -29.97
CA ASN A 34 12.91 -13.17 -30.54
C ASN A 34 11.99 -11.94 -30.51
N GLU A 35 11.38 -11.68 -31.66
CA GLU A 35 10.30 -10.70 -31.84
C GLU A 35 8.91 -11.37 -31.72
N GLU A 36 8.85 -12.57 -31.14
CA GLU A 36 7.59 -13.27 -30.95
C GLU A 36 6.67 -12.51 -30.01
N GLU A 37 5.51 -12.12 -30.52
CA GLU A 37 4.50 -11.32 -29.84
C GLU A 37 4.04 -12.00 -28.54
N SER A 38 3.96 -13.33 -28.54
CA SER A 38 3.57 -14.14 -27.35
C SER A 38 4.55 -14.00 -26.17
N ILE A 39 5.86 -13.97 -26.43
CA ILE A 39 6.89 -13.80 -25.40
C ILE A 39 6.84 -12.38 -24.84
N MET A 40 6.63 -11.39 -25.72
CA MET A 40 6.48 -9.99 -25.30
C MET A 40 5.24 -9.79 -24.43
N GLU A 41 4.10 -10.34 -24.82
CA GLU A 41 2.85 -10.26 -24.06
C GLU A 41 2.98 -10.92 -22.69
N GLU A 42 3.59 -12.10 -22.60
CA GLU A 42 3.83 -12.81 -21.34
C GLU A 42 4.78 -12.03 -20.42
N ALA A 43 5.86 -11.46 -20.99
CA ALA A 43 6.80 -10.62 -20.25
C ALA A 43 6.13 -9.36 -19.71
N ILE A 44 5.30 -8.68 -20.52
CA ILE A 44 4.51 -7.51 -20.09
C ILE A 44 3.52 -7.92 -18.99
N GLY A 45 2.81 -9.02 -19.15
CA GLY A 45 1.93 -9.59 -18.12
C GLY A 45 2.64 -9.90 -16.80
N SER A 46 3.93 -10.25 -16.87
CA SER A 46 4.81 -10.49 -15.72
C SER A 46 5.46 -9.22 -15.16
N LYS A 47 5.00 -8.03 -15.54
CA LYS A 47 5.43 -6.71 -15.02
C LYS A 47 6.92 -6.42 -15.22
N ILE A 48 7.44 -6.64 -16.44
CA ILE A 48 8.76 -6.14 -16.82
C ILE A 48 8.78 -4.61 -16.87
N SER A 49 9.96 -4.03 -16.69
CA SER A 49 10.15 -2.58 -16.74
C SER A 49 10.46 -2.08 -18.16
N ASP A 50 11.10 -2.92 -18.98
CA ASP A 50 11.42 -2.63 -20.38
C ASP A 50 11.79 -3.92 -21.14
N TYR A 51 11.83 -3.84 -22.48
CA TYR A 51 12.12 -4.94 -23.38
C TYR A 51 13.07 -4.49 -24.49
N LEU A 52 14.17 -5.20 -24.69
CA LEU A 52 15.19 -4.87 -25.69
C LEU A 52 15.43 -6.07 -26.62
N ILE A 53 15.50 -5.81 -27.93
CA ILE A 53 15.71 -6.84 -28.95
C ILE A 53 17.17 -6.81 -29.42
N LYS A 54 17.82 -7.97 -29.45
CA LYS A 54 19.19 -8.12 -29.95
C LYS A 54 19.22 -7.99 -31.49
N PRO A 55 20.20 -7.27 -32.07
CA PRO A 55 21.39 -6.70 -31.44
C PRO A 55 21.09 -5.40 -30.68
N VAL A 56 21.46 -5.34 -29.41
CA VAL A 56 21.18 -4.17 -28.53
C VAL A 56 22.28 -3.13 -28.73
N ASN A 57 21.88 -1.92 -29.09
CA ASN A 57 22.77 -0.77 -29.10
C ASN A 57 23.05 -0.27 -27.67
N PRO A 58 24.30 0.06 -27.30
CA PRO A 58 24.61 0.63 -25.99
C PRO A 58 23.73 1.82 -25.58
N ASN A 59 23.34 2.67 -26.54
CA ASN A 59 22.45 3.80 -26.29
C ASN A 59 21.04 3.36 -25.86
N GLN A 60 20.53 2.24 -26.38
CA GLN A 60 19.23 1.70 -25.97
C GLN A 60 19.28 1.22 -24.51
N ILE A 61 20.38 0.59 -24.11
CA ILE A 61 20.60 0.18 -22.71
C ILE A 61 20.60 1.42 -21.79
N LEU A 62 21.37 2.45 -22.17
CA LEU A 62 21.45 3.68 -21.37
C LEU A 62 20.10 4.39 -21.28
N LEU A 63 19.34 4.45 -22.37
CA LEU A 63 18.00 5.05 -22.38
C LEU A 63 17.03 4.26 -21.51
N SER A 64 17.05 2.92 -21.58
CA SER A 64 16.20 2.08 -20.75
C SER A 64 16.53 2.22 -19.26
N ILE A 65 17.83 2.24 -18.89
CA ILE A 65 18.27 2.49 -17.51
C ILE A 65 17.77 3.87 -17.05
N LYS A 66 18.03 4.91 -17.82
CA LYS A 66 17.65 6.28 -17.48
C LYS A 66 16.15 6.42 -17.29
N LYS A 67 15.33 5.90 -18.20
CA LYS A 67 13.88 5.88 -18.11
C LYS A 67 13.40 5.23 -16.81
N ASN A 68 13.96 4.08 -16.44
CA ASN A 68 13.57 3.36 -15.24
C ASN A 68 13.97 4.11 -13.95
N ILE A 69 15.18 4.70 -13.91
CA ILE A 69 15.64 5.49 -12.76
C ILE A 69 14.84 6.80 -12.64
N ASP A 70 14.67 7.53 -13.75
CA ASP A 70 13.93 8.81 -13.74
C ASP A 70 12.45 8.60 -13.37
N THR A 71 11.82 7.51 -13.83
CA THR A 71 10.43 7.20 -13.45
C THR A 71 10.31 6.95 -11.96
N SER A 72 11.20 6.14 -11.37
CA SER A 72 11.20 5.88 -9.93
C SER A 72 11.39 7.19 -9.15
N ARG A 73 12.40 7.98 -9.50
CA ARG A 73 12.66 9.27 -8.86
C ARG A 73 11.48 10.24 -8.95
N LEU A 74 10.85 10.35 -10.11
CA LEU A 74 9.69 11.22 -10.30
C LEU A 74 8.48 10.78 -9.47
N VAL A 75 8.27 9.46 -9.31
CA VAL A 75 7.22 8.92 -8.44
C VAL A 75 7.52 9.25 -6.98
N ASP A 76 8.76 9.06 -6.52
CA ASP A 76 9.17 9.36 -5.14
C ASP A 76 9.05 10.86 -4.84
N GLU A 77 9.53 11.74 -5.75
CA GLU A 77 9.39 13.20 -5.62
C GLU A 77 7.91 13.63 -5.57
N LYS A 78 7.05 12.98 -6.35
CA LYS A 78 5.62 13.24 -6.33
C LYS A 78 5.01 12.80 -5.00
N THR A 79 5.30 11.58 -4.54
CA THR A 79 4.82 11.05 -3.26
C THR A 79 5.20 11.96 -2.11
N THR A 80 6.47 12.40 -2.05
CA THR A 80 6.96 13.34 -1.04
C THR A 80 6.20 14.67 -1.07
N ARG A 81 5.98 15.24 -2.24
CA ARG A 81 5.23 16.52 -2.41
C ARG A 81 3.77 16.37 -1.99
N ASP A 82 3.13 15.29 -2.43
CA ASP A 82 1.73 15.04 -2.12
C ASP A 82 1.55 14.82 -0.61
N TYR A 83 2.49 14.12 0.04
CA TYR A 83 2.49 13.98 1.49
C TYR A 83 2.70 15.32 2.21
N GLN A 84 3.61 16.17 1.76
CA GLN A 84 3.82 17.49 2.38
C GLN A 84 2.55 18.35 2.37
N MET A 85 1.75 18.27 1.30
CA MET A 85 0.44 18.93 1.25
C MET A 85 -0.55 18.31 2.23
N GLU A 86 -0.62 16.98 2.25
CA GLU A 86 -1.56 16.28 3.14
C GLU A 86 -1.14 16.37 4.61
N PHE A 87 0.15 16.42 4.91
CA PHE A 87 0.67 16.69 6.26
C PHE A 87 0.06 17.98 6.84
N ARG A 88 0.04 19.06 6.03
CA ARG A 88 -0.58 20.32 6.45
C ARG A 88 -2.08 20.16 6.72
N ASN A 89 -2.80 19.46 5.86
CA ASN A 89 -4.23 19.23 6.01
C ASN A 89 -4.54 18.42 7.27
N ILE A 90 -3.78 17.35 7.53
CA ILE A 90 -3.92 16.54 8.73
C ILE A 90 -3.61 17.38 9.98
N SER A 91 -2.52 18.14 9.99
CA SER A 91 -2.12 18.96 11.14
C SER A 91 -3.15 20.06 11.45
N LEU A 92 -3.72 20.69 10.43
CA LEU A 92 -4.83 21.64 10.60
C LEU A 92 -6.06 20.95 11.21
N SER A 93 -6.40 19.76 10.72
CA SER A 93 -7.52 18.97 11.26
C SER A 93 -7.27 18.59 12.72
N LEU A 94 -6.07 18.17 13.09
CA LEU A 94 -5.71 17.82 14.47
C LEU A 94 -5.81 19.00 15.45
N SER A 95 -5.70 20.23 14.94
CA SER A 95 -5.86 21.45 15.73
C SER A 95 -7.32 21.82 15.99
N SER A 96 -8.28 21.17 15.33
CA SER A 96 -9.70 21.39 15.48
C SER A 96 -10.37 20.35 16.39
N TYR A 97 -11.64 20.59 16.77
CA TYR A 97 -12.42 19.58 17.48
C TYR A 97 -12.94 18.54 16.49
N LEU A 98 -12.44 17.32 16.61
CA LEU A 98 -12.77 16.22 15.71
C LEU A 98 -13.85 15.30 16.31
N ASN A 99 -14.82 14.92 15.50
CA ASN A 99 -15.78 13.88 15.85
C ASN A 99 -15.26 12.47 15.53
N LYS A 100 -16.00 11.42 15.93
CA LYS A 100 -15.63 10.02 15.74
C LYS A 100 -15.42 9.60 14.27
N HIS A 101 -16.11 10.24 13.33
CA HIS A 101 -15.98 9.94 11.89
C HIS A 101 -14.73 10.59 11.33
N GLU A 102 -14.46 11.83 11.71
CA GLU A 102 -13.26 12.57 11.30
C GLU A 102 -11.99 11.90 11.83
N TRP A 103 -11.98 11.42 13.06
CA TRP A 103 -10.88 10.62 13.60
C TRP A 103 -10.60 9.36 12.80
N ARG A 104 -11.64 8.68 12.36
CA ARG A 104 -11.47 7.49 11.49
C ARG A 104 -10.84 7.85 10.14
N GLU A 105 -11.26 8.96 9.53
CA GLU A 105 -10.69 9.40 8.25
C GLU A 105 -9.22 9.86 8.41
N ILE A 106 -8.87 10.56 9.49
CA ILE A 106 -7.47 10.89 9.80
C ILE A 106 -6.63 9.63 9.96
N PHE A 107 -7.12 8.64 10.71
CA PHE A 107 -6.41 7.37 10.88
C PHE A 107 -6.16 6.66 9.55
N LYS A 108 -7.16 6.61 8.67
CA LYS A 108 -7.00 6.04 7.32
C LYS A 108 -5.96 6.77 6.48
N LYS A 109 -5.95 8.11 6.52
CA LYS A 109 -4.99 8.93 5.81
C LYS A 109 -3.57 8.70 6.31
N ILE A 110 -3.36 8.71 7.61
CA ILE A 110 -2.04 8.44 8.22
C ILE A 110 -1.57 7.04 7.82
N THR A 111 -2.43 6.01 7.89
CA THR A 111 -2.08 4.66 7.48
C THR A 111 -1.76 4.56 5.98
N TYR A 112 -2.50 5.25 5.13
CA TYR A 112 -2.21 5.32 3.70
C TYR A 112 -0.81 5.89 3.45
N TRP A 113 -0.46 7.01 4.06
CA TRP A 113 0.84 7.64 3.88
C TRP A 113 1.98 6.83 4.50
N GLU A 114 1.74 6.10 5.59
CA GLU A 114 2.71 5.16 6.14
C GLU A 114 3.11 4.11 5.10
N LEU A 115 2.13 3.51 4.43
CA LEU A 115 2.38 2.50 3.40
C LEU A 115 3.02 3.08 2.12
N GLU A 116 2.64 4.29 1.72
CA GLU A 116 3.20 4.92 0.51
C GLU A 116 4.65 5.40 0.73
N LEU A 117 4.95 5.99 1.88
CA LEU A 117 6.31 6.45 2.21
C LEU A 117 7.26 5.27 2.46
N GLU A 118 6.80 4.18 3.07
CA GLU A 118 7.59 2.95 3.21
C GLU A 118 8.00 2.38 1.85
N LYS A 119 7.13 2.47 0.83
CA LYS A 119 7.46 2.04 -0.54
C LYS A 119 8.53 2.93 -1.19
N SER A 120 8.51 4.24 -0.92
CA SER A 120 9.48 5.18 -1.49
C SER A 120 10.86 5.12 -0.82
N GLY A 121 10.93 4.64 0.43
CA GLY A 121 12.16 4.54 1.21
C GLY A 121 12.75 5.89 1.64
N ASP A 122 11.96 6.97 1.61
CA ASP A 122 12.36 8.31 2.07
C ASP A 122 12.28 8.40 3.60
N LYS A 123 13.39 8.08 4.26
CA LYS A 123 13.51 8.10 5.72
C LYS A 123 13.19 9.47 6.35
N SER A 124 13.47 10.56 5.67
CA SER A 124 13.18 11.88 6.21
C SER A 124 11.68 12.13 6.33
N MET A 125 10.90 11.64 5.38
CA MET A 125 9.43 11.70 5.44
C MET A 125 8.84 10.71 6.42
N GLU A 126 9.45 9.54 6.60
CA GLU A 126 9.05 8.57 7.63
C GLU A 126 9.18 9.17 9.05
N ASP A 127 10.26 9.91 9.33
CA ASP A 127 10.45 10.58 10.62
C ASP A 127 9.38 11.66 10.86
N ILE A 128 9.08 12.47 9.84
CA ILE A 128 8.02 13.49 9.90
C ILE A 128 6.64 12.84 10.14
N LEU A 129 6.34 11.75 9.45
CA LEU A 129 5.10 10.99 9.66
C LEU A 129 5.02 10.42 11.07
N SER A 130 6.12 9.91 11.61
CA SER A 130 6.20 9.39 12.98
C SER A 130 5.87 10.47 14.02
N MET A 131 6.36 11.68 13.82
CA MET A 131 6.01 12.83 14.67
C MET A 131 4.51 13.15 14.57
N GLN A 132 3.95 13.18 13.37
CA GLN A 132 2.53 13.43 13.16
C GLN A 132 1.64 12.34 13.77
N LYS A 133 2.06 11.07 13.69
CA LYS A 133 1.39 9.94 14.38
C LYS A 133 1.37 10.14 15.90
N THR A 134 2.47 10.59 16.46
CA THR A 134 2.58 10.84 17.90
C THR A 134 1.64 11.97 18.35
N GLU A 135 1.57 13.04 17.56
CA GLU A 135 0.62 14.14 17.80
C GLU A 135 -0.83 13.65 17.70
N ALA A 136 -1.16 12.94 16.61
CA ALA A 136 -2.51 12.38 16.41
C ALA A 136 -2.91 11.46 17.56
N ASN A 137 -2.03 10.58 18.03
CA ASN A 137 -2.28 9.71 19.17
C ASN A 137 -2.54 10.49 20.45
N THR A 138 -1.79 11.56 20.68
CA THR A 138 -1.98 12.43 21.87
C THR A 138 -3.36 13.11 21.86
N GLN A 139 -3.78 13.64 20.72
CA GLN A 139 -5.10 14.28 20.58
C GLN A 139 -6.23 13.25 20.60
N PHE A 140 -6.04 12.09 19.97
CA PHE A 140 -7.01 11.00 20.02
C PHE A 140 -7.22 10.46 21.44
N PHE A 141 -6.15 10.34 22.23
CA PHE A 141 -6.26 9.97 23.64
C PHE A 141 -7.17 10.94 24.41
N LYS A 142 -7.01 12.25 24.21
CA LYS A 142 -7.88 13.26 24.84
C LYS A 142 -9.33 13.09 24.40
N PHE A 143 -9.54 12.86 23.10
CA PHE A 143 -10.88 12.61 22.55
C PHE A 143 -11.53 11.38 23.17
N ILE A 144 -10.82 10.25 23.26
CA ILE A 144 -11.31 9.03 23.91
C ILE A 144 -11.62 9.29 25.38
N LYS A 145 -10.70 9.89 26.12
CA LYS A 145 -10.88 10.18 27.55
C LYS A 145 -12.16 10.99 27.83
N ASN A 146 -12.48 11.93 26.98
CA ASN A 146 -13.64 12.81 27.14
C ASN A 146 -14.96 12.16 26.74
N ASN A 147 -14.95 11.17 25.85
CA ASN A 147 -16.16 10.60 25.26
C ASN A 147 -16.49 9.18 25.75
N TYR A 148 -15.48 8.40 26.16
CA TYR A 148 -15.60 6.96 26.39
C TYR A 148 -16.68 6.59 27.43
N LYS A 149 -16.78 7.36 28.52
CA LYS A 149 -17.78 7.12 29.56
C LYS A 149 -19.20 7.22 29.01
N ASN A 150 -19.48 8.22 28.19
CA ASN A 150 -20.80 8.42 27.58
C ASN A 150 -21.12 7.32 26.57
N TRP A 151 -20.09 6.87 25.83
CA TRP A 151 -20.24 5.77 24.86
C TRP A 151 -20.59 4.43 25.51
N ILE A 152 -20.01 4.10 26.67
CA ILE A 152 -20.36 2.90 27.43
C ILE A 152 -21.82 2.96 27.92
N ASN A 153 -22.29 4.14 28.29
CA ASN A 153 -23.68 4.35 28.68
C ASN A 153 -24.67 4.39 27.51
N GLY A 154 -24.18 4.19 26.25
CA GLY A 154 -25.00 4.09 25.06
C GLY A 154 -25.26 5.42 24.35
N GLU A 155 -24.76 6.54 24.86
CA GLU A 155 -24.95 7.86 24.28
C GLU A 155 -24.08 8.06 23.03
N ASN A 156 -24.70 8.17 21.89
CA ASN A 156 -24.01 8.42 20.60
C ASN A 156 -22.75 7.56 20.37
N SER A 157 -22.80 6.31 20.87
CA SER A 157 -21.66 5.38 20.86
C SER A 157 -21.25 4.97 19.45
N PRO A 158 -19.94 4.94 19.13
CA PRO A 158 -19.46 4.20 17.97
C PRO A 158 -19.68 2.69 18.14
N LEU A 159 -19.38 1.92 17.12
CA LEU A 159 -19.35 0.47 17.23
C LEU A 159 -18.12 0.08 18.07
N LEU A 160 -18.39 -0.46 19.25
CA LEU A 160 -17.37 -0.95 20.19
C LEU A 160 -17.37 -2.48 20.24
N SER A 161 -16.29 -3.10 20.71
CA SER A 161 -16.13 -4.56 20.76
C SER A 161 -17.28 -5.27 21.47
N HIS A 162 -17.76 -4.72 22.60
CA HIS A 162 -18.84 -5.32 23.38
C HIS A 162 -20.21 -5.29 22.69
N ASN A 163 -20.42 -4.46 21.69
CA ASN A 163 -21.69 -4.36 20.96
C ASN A 163 -21.60 -4.78 19.49
N LEU A 164 -20.38 -5.14 19.01
CA LEU A 164 -20.11 -5.51 17.62
C LEU A 164 -20.98 -6.70 17.18
N VAL A 165 -20.92 -7.82 17.91
CA VAL A 165 -21.62 -9.05 17.57
C VAL A 165 -23.13 -8.79 17.50
N ARG A 166 -23.68 -8.14 18.52
CA ARG A 166 -25.11 -7.82 18.62
C ARG A 166 -25.58 -6.93 17.45
N LYS A 167 -24.77 -5.92 17.08
CA LYS A 167 -25.19 -4.91 16.07
C LYS A 167 -24.86 -5.30 14.63
N LYS A 168 -23.88 -6.19 14.40
CA LYS A 168 -23.36 -6.50 13.06
C LYS A 168 -23.46 -7.96 12.68
N VAL A 169 -23.33 -8.91 13.62
CA VAL A 169 -23.34 -10.34 13.31
C VAL A 169 -24.74 -10.93 13.42
N ILE A 170 -25.42 -10.69 14.57
CA ILE A 170 -26.74 -11.28 14.79
C ILE A 170 -27.74 -10.94 13.67
N PRO A 171 -27.83 -9.69 13.17
CA PRO A 171 -28.74 -9.37 12.07
C PRO A 171 -28.49 -10.18 10.79
N LEU A 172 -27.25 -10.59 10.50
CA LEU A 172 -26.90 -11.40 9.34
C LEU A 172 -27.36 -12.86 9.47
N MET A 173 -27.57 -13.33 10.69
CA MET A 173 -27.99 -14.71 10.95
C MET A 173 -29.50 -14.93 10.77
N GLU A 174 -30.30 -13.85 10.68
CA GLU A 174 -31.76 -13.91 10.55
C GLU A 174 -32.19 -14.37 9.14
N ASP A 175 -31.36 -14.21 8.12
CA ASP A 175 -31.66 -14.52 6.71
C ASP A 175 -31.52 -16.01 6.34
N ARG A 176 -31.29 -16.90 7.30
CA ARG A 176 -31.07 -18.37 7.09
C ARG A 176 -29.91 -18.68 6.11
N ILE A 177 -29.03 -17.72 5.85
CA ILE A 177 -27.84 -17.92 5.04
C ILE A 177 -26.70 -18.36 5.96
N PRO A 178 -25.90 -19.38 5.59
CA PRO A 178 -24.73 -19.75 6.38
C PRO A 178 -23.80 -18.55 6.56
N THR A 179 -23.62 -18.12 7.80
CA THR A 179 -22.79 -16.96 8.14
C THR A 179 -21.53 -17.43 8.84
N TYR A 180 -20.35 -17.03 8.32
CA TYR A 180 -19.06 -17.32 8.93
C TYR A 180 -18.50 -16.06 9.57
N LEU A 181 -18.20 -16.12 10.86
CA LEU A 181 -17.51 -15.06 11.58
C LEU A 181 -16.03 -15.46 11.76
N ILE A 182 -15.15 -14.76 11.06
CA ILE A 182 -13.70 -14.96 11.19
C ILE A 182 -13.15 -13.86 12.09
N ILE A 183 -12.54 -14.24 13.19
CA ILE A 183 -11.88 -13.31 14.14
C ILE A 183 -10.37 -13.50 14.00
N ILE A 184 -9.68 -12.43 13.61
CA ILE A 184 -8.22 -12.40 13.52
C ILE A 184 -7.73 -11.47 14.62
N ASP A 185 -7.10 -12.06 15.64
CA ASP A 185 -6.55 -11.28 16.76
C ASP A 185 -5.32 -10.48 16.32
N ASN A 186 -5.16 -9.29 16.87
CA ASN A 186 -4.06 -8.35 16.61
C ASN A 186 -3.88 -7.93 15.13
N LEU A 187 -4.84 -8.18 14.25
CA LEU A 187 -4.78 -7.67 12.87
C LEU A 187 -4.96 -6.15 12.87
N ARG A 188 -3.91 -5.42 12.47
CA ARG A 188 -3.95 -3.97 12.32
C ARG A 188 -4.51 -3.57 10.96
N TYR A 189 -4.99 -2.34 10.87
CA TYR A 189 -5.58 -1.80 9.64
C TYR A 189 -4.57 -1.67 8.49
N ASP A 190 -3.31 -1.31 8.77
CA ASP A 190 -2.22 -1.29 7.80
C ASP A 190 -1.96 -2.68 7.21
N GLN A 191 -1.91 -3.71 8.05
CA GLN A 191 -1.75 -5.11 7.63
C GLN A 191 -2.95 -5.55 6.76
N TRP A 192 -4.18 -5.19 7.19
CA TRP A 192 -5.35 -5.44 6.37
C TRP A 192 -5.24 -4.80 4.98
N LYS A 193 -4.82 -3.54 4.89
CA LYS A 193 -4.68 -2.83 3.60
C LYS A 193 -3.64 -3.45 2.66
N ILE A 194 -2.64 -4.15 3.20
CA ILE A 194 -1.64 -4.89 2.40
C ILE A 194 -2.25 -6.16 1.81
N ILE A 195 -3.04 -6.90 2.60
CA ILE A 195 -3.58 -8.20 2.18
C ILE A 195 -4.93 -8.11 1.44
N GLU A 196 -5.71 -7.06 1.66
CA GLU A 196 -7.04 -6.83 1.08
C GLU A 196 -7.09 -7.05 -0.44
N PRO A 197 -6.14 -6.55 -1.27
CA PRO A 197 -6.15 -6.75 -2.72
C PRO A 197 -5.93 -8.20 -3.17
N SER A 198 -5.46 -9.07 -2.27
CA SER A 198 -5.24 -10.49 -2.55
C SER A 198 -6.42 -11.38 -2.14
N ILE A 199 -7.39 -10.81 -1.42
CA ILE A 199 -8.55 -11.54 -0.89
C ILE A 199 -9.85 -11.12 -1.60
N LEU A 200 -9.96 -9.85 -1.98
CA LEU A 200 -11.12 -9.23 -2.63
C LEU A 200 -10.86 -8.97 -4.11
#